data_496dca586305fb8263930ce238829f0a
#
_entry.id   496dca586305fb8263930ce238829f0a
#
_cell.length_a   1.000
_cell.length_b   1.000
_cell.length_c   1.000
_cell.angle_alpha   90.00
_cell.angle_beta   90.00
_cell.angle_gamma   90.00
#
_symmetry.space_group_name_H-M   'P 1'
#
loop_
_entity.id
_entity.type
_entity.pdbx_description
1 polymer ?
#
loop_
_entity_poly.entity_id
_entity_poly.type
_entity_poly.pdbx_seq_one_letter_code
_entity_poly.pdbx_strand_id
1 'polypeptide(L)'
;MISYLRYIKRAVVFFVLFVLLLTVQKLPVSAEEEDEGKDMQLYAQSAVLMDAGSGRILFEKNGRQVRPMASTTKIMTAILVIENNTDFNQVITASKTAAAEDGTSLYLLEGDKLTLMTGLYGTMLRSGNDAAVAIAEHTAGSVKKFVKMMNAKAKELGMTHSHFSWPNGLIDEDNYSSAKDMAILSSYAMKNKLFAKIVKTGYIETKDGYQIENHNRMLSRDKRCIGVKTGFTTLAGRTR
;
A
#
# COMPACT_ATOMS: atom_id res chain seq x y z
N MET A 1 71.22 -26.30 -2.17
CA MET A 1 70.99 -25.17 -1.23
C MET A 1 70.05 -24.11 -1.77
N ILE A 2 70.09 -23.77 -3.06
CA ILE A 2 69.26 -22.72 -3.67
C ILE A 2 67.79 -23.10 -3.78
N SER A 3 67.43 -24.36 -3.98
CA SER A 3 66.04 -24.82 -4.07
C SER A 3 65.32 -24.79 -2.74
N TYR A 4 65.94 -25.07 -1.63
CA TYR A 4 65.43 -25.06 -0.29
C TYR A 4 65.03 -23.63 0.17
N LEU A 5 65.84 -22.65 -0.20
CA LEU A 5 65.59 -21.23 0.10
C LEU A 5 64.32 -20.70 -0.63
N ARG A 6 64.06 -21.20 -1.85
CA ARG A 6 62.83 -20.84 -2.59
C ARG A 6 61.55 -21.43 -1.95
N TYR A 7 61.66 -22.63 -1.41
CA TYR A 7 60.54 -23.28 -0.70
C TYR A 7 60.21 -22.54 0.59
N ILE A 8 61.22 -22.15 1.38
CA ILE A 8 61.03 -21.40 2.61
C ILE A 8 60.40 -20.02 2.32
N LYS A 9 60.88 -19.30 1.30
CA LYS A 9 60.31 -18.01 0.89
C LYS A 9 58.85 -18.14 0.48
N ARG A 10 58.48 -19.18 -0.30
CA ARG A 10 57.08 -19.43 -0.66
C ARG A 10 56.21 -19.79 0.54
N ALA A 11 56.68 -20.61 1.45
CA ALA A 11 55.98 -20.98 2.67
C ALA A 11 55.72 -19.76 3.59
N VAL A 12 56.70 -18.89 3.74
CA VAL A 12 56.57 -17.63 4.49
C VAL A 12 55.55 -16.68 3.86
N VAL A 13 55.59 -16.53 2.52
CA VAL A 13 54.63 -15.69 1.80
C VAL A 13 53.19 -16.26 1.96
N PHE A 14 52.99 -17.57 1.85
CA PHE A 14 51.72 -18.20 2.07
C PHE A 14 51.25 -18.06 3.51
N PHE A 15 52.13 -18.17 4.50
CA PHE A 15 51.82 -17.99 5.90
C PHE A 15 51.41 -16.53 6.21
N VAL A 16 52.13 -15.55 5.66
CA VAL A 16 51.81 -14.13 5.82
C VAL A 16 50.47 -13.79 5.17
N LEU A 17 50.17 -14.31 3.95
CA LEU A 17 48.90 -14.17 3.28
C LEU A 17 47.76 -14.83 4.06
N PHE A 18 48.02 -16.02 4.66
CA PHE A 18 47.02 -16.71 5.48
C PHE A 18 46.72 -15.94 6.77
N VAL A 19 47.72 -15.39 7.44
CA VAL A 19 47.57 -14.53 8.62
C VAL A 19 46.85 -13.22 8.26
N LEU A 20 47.14 -12.60 7.12
CA LEU A 20 46.41 -11.45 6.61
C LEU A 20 44.93 -11.76 6.31
N LEU A 21 44.64 -12.95 5.75
CA LEU A 21 43.26 -13.40 5.54
C LEU A 21 42.49 -13.62 6.87
N LEU A 22 43.17 -14.07 7.91
CA LEU A 22 42.56 -14.25 9.23
C LEU A 22 42.33 -12.94 9.98
N THR A 23 43.08 -11.88 9.71
CA THR A 23 42.94 -10.57 10.31
C THR A 23 41.83 -9.71 9.63
N VAL A 24 41.38 -10.09 8.42
CA VAL A 24 40.24 -9.46 7.75
C VAL A 24 38.90 -9.96 8.31
N GLN A 25 38.89 -10.98 9.19
CA GLN A 25 37.68 -11.43 9.84
C GLN A 25 37.34 -10.51 11.03
N LYS A 26 36.25 -9.78 10.84
CA LYS A 26 35.51 -9.06 11.90
C LYS A 26 36.14 -7.80 12.45
N LEU A 27 36.24 -6.77 11.62
CA LEU A 27 35.77 -5.50 12.13
C LEU A 27 34.25 -5.64 12.27
N PRO A 28 33.69 -5.54 13.49
CA PRO A 28 32.26 -5.29 13.58
C PRO A 28 32.06 -3.97 12.85
N VAL A 29 31.45 -4.04 11.64
CA VAL A 29 30.70 -2.92 11.15
C VAL A 29 29.54 -2.84 12.13
N SER A 30 29.76 -2.13 13.24
CA SER A 30 28.71 -1.47 13.94
C SER A 30 28.14 -0.53 12.89
N ALA A 31 27.12 -1.00 12.15
CA ALA A 31 26.14 -0.10 11.64
C ALA A 31 25.59 0.54 12.93
N GLU A 32 26.14 1.69 13.31
CA GLU A 32 25.38 2.66 14.06
C GLU A 32 24.14 2.83 13.21
N GLU A 33 23.05 2.19 13.64
CA GLU A 33 21.71 2.66 13.33
C GLU A 33 21.74 4.10 13.85
N GLU A 34 22.11 5.04 12.98
CA GLU A 34 21.86 6.43 13.20
C GLU A 34 20.36 6.53 13.41
N ASP A 35 20.00 6.61 14.69
CA ASP A 35 18.66 6.84 15.19
C ASP A 35 18.27 8.30 14.85
N GLU A 36 18.27 8.61 13.53
CA GLU A 36 17.83 9.91 13.01
C GLU A 36 16.34 10.18 13.26
N GLY A 37 15.64 9.25 13.91
CA GLY A 37 14.19 9.35 14.17
C GLY A 37 13.81 9.74 15.59
N LYS A 38 14.74 9.87 16.54
CA LYS A 38 14.39 10.11 17.94
C LYS A 38 13.71 11.44 18.23
N ASP A 39 13.86 12.44 17.36
CA ASP A 39 13.27 13.77 17.55
C ASP A 39 11.86 13.95 16.97
N MET A 40 11.36 12.99 16.19
CA MET A 40 10.01 13.09 15.62
C MET A 40 8.97 12.49 16.57
N GLN A 41 8.37 13.33 17.43
CA GLN A 41 7.24 12.91 18.28
C GLN A 41 5.99 12.61 17.45
N LEU A 42 5.89 11.40 16.94
CA LEU A 42 4.70 10.94 16.24
C LEU A 42 3.71 10.29 17.20
N TYR A 43 2.49 10.83 17.27
CA TYR A 43 1.37 10.21 17.99
C TYR A 43 0.86 8.92 17.33
N ALA A 44 1.16 8.72 16.04
CA ALA A 44 0.81 7.49 15.34
C ALA A 44 1.44 6.26 16.01
N GLN A 45 0.66 5.20 16.16
CA GLN A 45 1.14 3.93 16.73
C GLN A 45 2.08 3.18 15.79
N SER A 46 1.89 3.33 14.48
CA SER A 46 2.76 2.81 13.43
C SER A 46 2.89 3.84 12.32
N ALA A 47 4.10 4.02 11.80
CA ALA A 47 4.36 4.93 10.69
C ALA A 47 5.57 4.45 9.88
N VAL A 48 5.54 4.74 8.58
CA VAL A 48 6.67 4.52 7.66
C VAL A 48 6.77 5.72 6.73
N LEU A 49 7.98 6.22 6.56
CA LEU A 49 8.36 7.14 5.49
C LEU A 49 9.23 6.38 4.50
N MET A 50 8.80 6.31 3.25
CA MET A 50 9.50 5.57 2.21
C MET A 50 9.72 6.47 0.98
N ASP A 51 10.91 6.42 0.42
CA ASP A 51 11.16 6.97 -0.91
C ASP A 51 10.43 6.12 -1.96
N ALA A 52 9.45 6.70 -2.64
CA ALA A 52 8.59 5.97 -3.56
C ALA A 52 9.32 5.49 -4.84
N GLY A 53 10.44 6.11 -5.20
CA GLY A 53 11.23 5.73 -6.36
C GLY A 53 12.08 4.49 -6.11
N SER A 54 12.86 4.51 -5.03
CA SER A 54 13.81 3.45 -4.68
C SER A 54 13.23 2.37 -3.76
N GLY A 55 12.13 2.65 -3.07
CA GLY A 55 11.57 1.78 -2.02
C GLY A 55 12.35 1.82 -0.70
N ARG A 56 13.35 2.72 -0.56
CA ARG A 56 14.14 2.85 0.66
C ARG A 56 13.30 3.42 1.80
N ILE A 57 13.33 2.77 2.94
CA ILE A 57 12.71 3.28 4.18
C ILE A 57 13.62 4.37 4.75
N LEU A 58 13.05 5.54 4.97
CA LEU A 58 13.73 6.72 5.52
C LEU A 58 13.44 6.89 7.01
N PHE A 59 12.27 6.41 7.45
CA PHE A 59 11.85 6.39 8.84
C PHE A 59 10.86 5.26 9.07
N GLU A 60 10.94 4.58 10.21
CA GLU A 60 10.02 3.50 10.58
C GLU A 60 9.73 3.56 12.10
N LYS A 61 8.45 3.58 12.45
CA LYS A 61 7.94 3.36 13.82
C LYS A 61 6.96 2.20 13.77
N ASN A 62 7.29 1.06 14.38
CA ASN A 62 6.44 -0.14 14.39
C ASN A 62 5.90 -0.50 12.99
N GLY A 63 6.68 -0.26 11.93
CA GLY A 63 6.23 -0.29 10.54
C GLY A 63 5.76 -1.66 10.08
N ARG A 64 6.22 -2.73 10.71
CA ARG A 64 5.83 -4.13 10.41
C ARG A 64 4.73 -4.66 11.33
N GLN A 65 4.30 -3.88 12.32
CA GLN A 65 3.24 -4.30 13.21
C GLN A 65 1.91 -4.40 12.47
N VAL A 66 1.31 -5.57 12.56
CA VAL A 66 -0.01 -5.86 11.98
C VAL A 66 -1.08 -5.04 12.68
N ARG A 67 -1.94 -4.39 11.88
CA ARG A 67 -3.02 -3.54 12.36
C ARG A 67 -4.22 -3.56 11.41
N PRO A 68 -5.43 -3.31 11.90
CA PRO A 68 -6.55 -2.98 11.03
C PRO A 68 -6.24 -1.72 10.23
N MET A 69 -6.58 -1.71 8.94
CA MET A 69 -6.22 -0.63 8.02
C MET A 69 -7.39 0.25 7.58
N ALA A 70 -8.61 -0.08 8.03
CA ALA A 70 -9.82 0.64 7.64
C ALA A 70 -9.88 0.85 6.11
N SER A 71 -10.42 1.99 5.68
CA SER A 71 -10.61 2.31 4.25
C SER A 71 -9.32 2.51 3.44
N THR A 72 -8.12 2.41 4.03
CA THR A 72 -6.90 2.34 3.22
C THR A 72 -6.81 1.05 2.41
N THR A 73 -7.55 0.00 2.77
CA THR A 73 -7.84 -1.20 1.96
C THR A 73 -8.24 -0.87 0.53
N LYS A 74 -8.99 0.22 0.33
CA LYS A 74 -9.51 0.64 -0.98
C LYS A 74 -8.42 1.02 -1.99
N ILE A 75 -7.17 1.22 -1.53
CA ILE A 75 -6.01 1.39 -2.43
C ILE A 75 -5.81 0.11 -3.25
N MET A 76 -5.84 -1.06 -2.59
CA MET A 76 -5.74 -2.37 -3.26
C MET A 76 -6.93 -2.59 -4.20
N THR A 77 -8.13 -2.26 -3.74
CA THR A 77 -9.35 -2.39 -4.56
C THR A 77 -9.25 -1.55 -5.83
N ALA A 78 -8.92 -0.26 -5.70
CA ALA A 78 -8.87 0.63 -6.85
C ALA A 78 -7.78 0.26 -7.86
N ILE A 79 -6.56 -0.09 -7.40
CA ILE A 79 -5.49 -0.45 -8.32
C ILE A 79 -5.81 -1.75 -9.07
N LEU A 80 -6.38 -2.75 -8.42
CA LEU A 80 -6.79 -3.99 -9.09
C LEU A 80 -7.90 -3.75 -10.12
N VAL A 81 -8.90 -2.91 -9.80
CA VAL A 81 -9.94 -2.53 -10.76
C VAL A 81 -9.31 -1.85 -11.98
N ILE A 82 -8.37 -0.93 -11.76
CA ILE A 82 -7.70 -0.22 -12.87
C ILE A 82 -6.87 -1.17 -13.73
N GLU A 83 -6.18 -2.14 -13.14
CA GLU A 83 -5.34 -3.09 -13.87
C GLU A 83 -6.13 -4.14 -14.67
N ASN A 84 -7.36 -4.44 -14.25
CA ASN A 84 -8.17 -5.50 -14.86
C ASN A 84 -9.30 -4.98 -15.75
N ASN A 85 -9.36 -3.67 -15.99
CA ASN A 85 -10.36 -3.08 -16.89
C ASN A 85 -9.69 -2.10 -17.86
N THR A 86 -10.18 -2.04 -19.07
CA THR A 86 -9.67 -1.14 -20.14
C THR A 86 -10.67 -0.03 -20.49
N ASP A 87 -11.95 -0.25 -20.26
CA ASP A 87 -13.01 0.74 -20.47
C ASP A 87 -13.64 1.14 -19.13
N PHE A 88 -13.37 2.36 -18.71
CA PHE A 88 -13.90 2.93 -17.47
C PHE A 88 -15.23 3.68 -17.66
N ASN A 89 -15.72 3.81 -18.91
CA ASN A 89 -17.05 4.35 -19.18
C ASN A 89 -18.14 3.26 -19.20
N GLN A 90 -17.75 1.99 -19.12
CA GLN A 90 -18.73 0.90 -19.00
C GLN A 90 -19.62 1.08 -17.80
N VAL A 91 -20.90 0.77 -17.96
CA VAL A 91 -21.91 0.87 -16.90
C VAL A 91 -21.84 -0.37 -16.03
N ILE A 92 -21.72 -0.18 -14.74
CA ILE A 92 -21.81 -1.22 -13.72
C ILE A 92 -23.14 -1.10 -12.98
N THR A 93 -23.61 -2.18 -12.38
CA THR A 93 -24.85 -2.21 -11.63
C THR A 93 -24.56 -2.58 -10.17
N ALA A 94 -25.06 -1.80 -9.24
CA ALA A 94 -24.93 -2.09 -7.81
C ALA A 94 -25.77 -3.34 -7.47
N SER A 95 -25.13 -4.33 -6.89
CA SER A 95 -25.78 -5.54 -6.38
C SER A 95 -26.45 -5.27 -5.05
N LYS A 96 -27.29 -6.22 -4.61
CA LYS A 96 -27.84 -6.23 -3.25
C LYS A 96 -26.72 -6.22 -2.18
N THR A 97 -25.63 -6.94 -2.42
CA THR A 97 -24.46 -6.96 -1.52
C THR A 97 -23.82 -5.58 -1.42
N ALA A 98 -23.59 -4.92 -2.56
CA ALA A 98 -23.02 -3.58 -2.58
C ALA A 98 -23.94 -2.56 -1.89
N ALA A 99 -25.23 -2.59 -2.19
CA ALA A 99 -26.24 -1.69 -1.60
C ALA A 99 -26.43 -1.88 -0.10
N ALA A 100 -26.10 -3.06 0.44
CA ALA A 100 -26.23 -3.36 1.88
C ALA A 100 -24.99 -2.97 2.70
N GLU A 101 -23.96 -2.39 2.08
CA GLU A 101 -22.74 -2.01 2.79
C GLU A 101 -22.94 -0.81 3.71
N ASP A 102 -22.56 -0.99 4.96
CA ASP A 102 -22.64 0.04 5.99
C ASP A 102 -21.54 1.10 5.88
N GLY A 103 -21.71 2.19 6.65
CA GLY A 103 -20.71 3.24 6.82
C GLY A 103 -20.69 4.29 5.71
N THR A 104 -19.51 4.73 5.28
CA THR A 104 -19.40 5.77 4.24
C THR A 104 -19.82 5.20 2.88
N SER A 105 -20.70 5.90 2.19
CA SER A 105 -21.39 5.36 1.02
C SER A 105 -21.60 6.45 -0.06
N LEU A 106 -21.82 6.04 -1.30
CA LEU A 106 -22.48 6.82 -2.35
C LEU A 106 -24.02 6.72 -2.27
N TYR A 107 -24.52 5.89 -1.35
CA TYR A 107 -25.93 5.59 -1.16
C TYR A 107 -26.57 4.87 -2.36
N LEU A 108 -25.82 3.93 -2.94
CA LEU A 108 -26.31 3.11 -4.04
C LEU A 108 -27.43 2.17 -3.56
N LEU A 109 -28.52 2.14 -4.32
CA LEU A 109 -29.57 1.16 -4.17
C LEU A 109 -29.31 -0.06 -5.07
N GLU A 110 -29.90 -1.20 -4.72
CA GLU A 110 -29.85 -2.39 -5.60
C GLU A 110 -30.41 -2.05 -6.98
N GLY A 111 -29.65 -2.32 -8.01
CA GLY A 111 -30.02 -2.04 -9.40
C GLY A 111 -29.56 -0.67 -9.92
N ASP A 112 -29.04 0.21 -9.05
CA ASP A 112 -28.48 1.49 -9.48
C ASP A 112 -27.33 1.29 -10.47
N LYS A 113 -27.30 2.17 -11.46
CA LYS A 113 -26.32 2.14 -12.54
C LYS A 113 -25.38 3.35 -12.46
N LEU A 114 -24.10 3.10 -12.59
CA LEU A 114 -23.07 4.14 -12.63
C LEU A 114 -21.92 3.67 -13.53
N THR A 115 -21.09 4.60 -14.01
CA THR A 115 -19.90 4.19 -14.74
C THR A 115 -18.82 3.63 -13.80
N LEU A 116 -17.98 2.73 -14.29
CA LEU A 116 -16.85 2.19 -13.53
C LEU A 116 -15.93 3.33 -13.03
N MET A 117 -15.79 4.40 -13.80
CA MET A 117 -15.03 5.59 -13.40
C MET A 117 -15.67 6.28 -12.19
N THR A 118 -16.99 6.46 -12.18
CA THR A 118 -17.73 7.01 -11.03
C THR A 118 -17.57 6.13 -9.81
N GLY A 119 -17.65 4.80 -9.97
CA GLY A 119 -17.36 3.85 -8.90
C GLY A 119 -15.96 4.00 -8.32
N LEU A 120 -14.93 4.18 -9.16
CA LEU A 120 -13.55 4.43 -8.72
C LEU A 120 -13.42 5.77 -7.95
N TYR A 121 -14.00 6.85 -8.45
CA TYR A 121 -14.02 8.13 -7.74
C TYR A 121 -14.76 8.03 -6.41
N GLY A 122 -15.93 7.38 -6.39
CA GLY A 122 -16.71 7.14 -5.17
C GLY A 122 -15.92 6.36 -4.13
N THR A 123 -15.24 5.30 -4.56
CA THR A 123 -14.39 4.47 -3.71
C THR A 123 -13.23 5.25 -3.11
N MET A 124 -12.50 6.04 -3.91
CA MET A 124 -11.27 6.68 -3.46
C MET A 124 -11.49 8.04 -2.79
N LEU A 125 -12.34 8.90 -3.31
CA LEU A 125 -12.55 10.24 -2.78
C LEU A 125 -13.52 10.25 -1.61
N ARG A 126 -14.75 9.74 -1.83
CA ARG A 126 -15.82 9.66 -0.82
C ARG A 126 -15.60 8.53 0.18
N SER A 127 -14.77 7.54 -0.18
CA SER A 127 -14.58 6.32 0.62
C SER A 127 -15.81 5.39 0.63
N GLY A 128 -16.64 5.42 -0.44
CA GLY A 128 -17.88 4.64 -0.54
C GLY A 128 -17.59 3.13 -0.42
N ASN A 129 -18.25 2.50 0.56
CA ASN A 129 -18.14 1.06 0.79
C ASN A 129 -18.93 0.29 -0.25
N ASP A 130 -20.13 0.78 -0.55
CA ASP A 130 -21.01 0.32 -1.62
C ASP A 130 -20.32 0.37 -3.00
N ALA A 131 -19.71 1.50 -3.33
CA ALA A 131 -18.95 1.64 -4.57
C ALA A 131 -17.78 0.68 -4.65
N ALA A 132 -17.03 0.47 -3.54
CA ALA A 132 -15.90 -0.45 -3.50
C ALA A 132 -16.34 -1.90 -3.78
N VAL A 133 -17.45 -2.33 -3.21
CA VAL A 133 -18.02 -3.67 -3.47
C VAL A 133 -18.53 -3.77 -4.90
N ALA A 134 -19.28 -2.77 -5.39
CA ALA A 134 -19.80 -2.79 -6.76
C ALA A 134 -18.72 -2.91 -7.84
N ILE A 135 -17.61 -2.13 -7.73
CA ILE A 135 -16.50 -2.21 -8.69
C ILE A 135 -15.71 -3.52 -8.55
N ALA A 136 -15.61 -4.08 -7.35
CA ALA A 136 -14.95 -5.35 -7.10
C ALA A 136 -15.74 -6.53 -7.73
N GLU A 137 -17.07 -6.57 -7.51
CA GLU A 137 -17.95 -7.58 -8.10
C GLU A 137 -17.96 -7.49 -9.63
N HIS A 138 -18.05 -6.28 -10.17
CA HIS A 138 -17.98 -6.08 -11.62
C HIS A 138 -16.66 -6.61 -12.19
N THR A 139 -15.52 -6.32 -11.57
CA THR A 139 -14.19 -6.70 -12.07
C THR A 139 -13.96 -8.21 -12.02
N ALA A 140 -14.36 -8.88 -10.95
CA ALA A 140 -14.05 -10.30 -10.72
C ALA A 140 -15.24 -11.25 -10.85
N GLY A 141 -16.45 -10.71 -11.04
CA GLY A 141 -17.72 -11.47 -11.05
C GLY A 141 -18.20 -11.89 -9.66
N SER A 142 -17.45 -11.65 -8.59
CA SER A 142 -17.89 -11.80 -7.19
C SER A 142 -16.85 -11.24 -6.22
N VAL A 143 -17.28 -10.81 -5.02
CA VAL A 143 -16.37 -10.37 -3.93
C VAL A 143 -15.36 -11.47 -3.59
N LYS A 144 -15.80 -12.73 -3.47
CA LYS A 144 -14.91 -13.87 -3.16
C LYS A 144 -13.75 -14.02 -4.15
N LYS A 145 -14.02 -13.85 -5.44
CA LYS A 145 -12.97 -13.90 -6.48
C LYS A 145 -12.07 -12.67 -6.39
N PHE A 146 -12.64 -11.50 -6.13
CA PHE A 146 -11.88 -10.27 -6.00
C PHE A 146 -10.92 -10.32 -4.80
N VAL A 147 -11.35 -10.81 -3.64
CA VAL A 147 -10.52 -11.02 -2.46
C VAL A 147 -9.33 -11.94 -2.76
N LYS A 148 -9.52 -12.99 -3.56
CA LYS A 148 -8.41 -13.83 -4.03
C LYS A 148 -7.40 -13.02 -4.85
N MET A 149 -7.87 -12.12 -5.72
CA MET A 149 -6.99 -11.22 -6.48
C MET A 149 -6.24 -10.27 -5.56
N MET A 150 -6.89 -9.70 -4.53
CA MET A 150 -6.25 -8.82 -3.54
C MET A 150 -5.08 -9.52 -2.84
N ASN A 151 -5.30 -10.73 -2.35
CA ASN A 151 -4.25 -11.49 -1.65
C ASN A 151 -3.15 -12.00 -2.61
N ALA A 152 -3.48 -12.32 -3.86
CA ALA A 152 -2.49 -12.63 -4.87
C ALA A 152 -1.58 -11.42 -5.18
N LYS A 153 -2.16 -10.22 -5.32
CA LYS A 153 -1.42 -8.97 -5.52
C LYS A 153 -0.58 -8.62 -4.29
N ALA A 154 -1.10 -8.79 -3.08
CA ALA A 154 -0.33 -8.60 -1.86
C ALA A 154 0.92 -9.48 -1.83
N LYS A 155 0.78 -10.75 -2.19
CA LYS A 155 1.92 -11.69 -2.31
C LYS A 155 2.91 -11.25 -3.40
N GLU A 156 2.42 -10.84 -4.58
CA GLU A 156 3.23 -10.33 -5.69
C GLU A 156 4.09 -9.13 -5.27
N LEU A 157 3.50 -8.21 -4.49
CA LEU A 157 4.17 -7.00 -3.99
C LEU A 157 5.06 -7.24 -2.76
N GLY A 158 5.11 -8.46 -2.22
CA GLY A 158 5.88 -8.78 -1.03
C GLY A 158 5.29 -8.21 0.26
N MET A 159 3.98 -7.98 0.33
CA MET A 159 3.25 -7.49 1.50
C MET A 159 3.04 -8.65 2.50
N THR A 160 4.11 -9.01 3.21
CA THR A 160 4.15 -10.23 4.05
C THR A 160 3.37 -10.13 5.36
N HIS A 161 2.93 -8.92 5.74
CA HIS A 161 2.15 -8.65 6.95
C HIS A 161 0.73 -8.18 6.62
N SER A 162 0.18 -8.65 5.48
CA SER A 162 -1.12 -8.20 4.99
C SER A 162 -2.00 -9.36 4.59
N HIS A 163 -3.28 -9.24 4.92
CA HIS A 163 -4.34 -10.10 4.44
C HIS A 163 -5.59 -9.27 4.18
N PHE A 164 -6.27 -9.54 3.08
CA PHE A 164 -7.48 -8.87 2.66
C PHE A 164 -8.64 -9.85 2.70
N SER A 165 -9.71 -9.50 3.40
CA SER A 165 -10.94 -10.29 3.52
C SER A 165 -12.12 -9.67 2.78
N TRP A 166 -12.09 -8.32 2.59
CA TRP A 166 -13.17 -7.57 1.98
C TRP A 166 -12.67 -6.33 1.21
N PRO A 167 -13.36 -5.87 0.14
CA PRO A 167 -12.84 -4.77 -0.70
C PRO A 167 -12.82 -3.39 -0.06
N ASN A 168 -13.57 -3.13 1.01
CA ASN A 168 -13.77 -1.78 1.55
C ASN A 168 -13.02 -1.49 2.86
N GLY A 169 -12.56 -2.52 3.58
CA GLY A 169 -11.83 -2.35 4.84
C GLY A 169 -12.70 -2.07 6.05
N LEU A 170 -13.99 -2.43 6.02
CA LEU A 170 -14.81 -2.49 7.22
C LEU A 170 -14.27 -3.57 8.17
N ILE A 171 -14.72 -3.49 9.43
CA ILE A 171 -14.20 -4.29 10.53
C ILE A 171 -14.35 -5.78 10.23
N ASP A 172 -13.21 -6.41 10.04
CA ASP A 172 -13.03 -7.84 9.96
C ASP A 172 -11.63 -8.12 10.51
N GLU A 173 -11.51 -9.00 11.50
CA GLU A 173 -10.23 -9.34 12.13
C GLU A 173 -9.24 -9.91 11.12
N ASP A 174 -9.75 -10.52 10.05
CA ASP A 174 -8.96 -11.08 8.96
C ASP A 174 -8.50 -10.02 7.93
N ASN A 175 -8.93 -8.75 8.06
CA ASN A 175 -8.54 -7.65 7.16
C ASN A 175 -7.49 -6.75 7.81
N TYR A 176 -6.23 -7.07 7.62
CA TYR A 176 -5.11 -6.41 8.27
C TYR A 176 -3.94 -6.11 7.33
N SER A 177 -3.08 -5.19 7.73
CA SER A 177 -1.82 -4.87 7.07
C SER A 177 -0.82 -4.26 8.06
N SER A 178 0.33 -3.83 7.55
CA SER A 178 1.32 -3.04 8.28
C SER A 178 1.56 -1.69 7.58
N ALA A 179 2.10 -0.71 8.31
CA ALA A 179 2.43 0.59 7.72
C ALA A 179 3.44 0.43 6.56
N LYS A 180 4.38 -0.50 6.67
CA LYS A 180 5.35 -0.81 5.62
C LYS A 180 4.67 -1.38 4.38
N ASP A 181 3.81 -2.36 4.53
CA ASP A 181 3.11 -2.97 3.41
C ASP A 181 2.19 -1.98 2.71
N MET A 182 1.52 -1.11 3.48
CA MET A 182 0.70 -0.04 2.91
C MET A 182 1.53 1.02 2.18
N ALA A 183 2.76 1.31 2.62
CA ALA A 183 3.68 2.17 1.88
C ALA A 183 4.11 1.53 0.54
N ILE A 184 4.40 0.22 0.53
CA ILE A 184 4.70 -0.54 -0.69
C ILE A 184 3.52 -0.49 -1.66
N LEU A 185 2.32 -0.79 -1.19
CA LEU A 185 1.10 -0.74 -2.00
C LEU A 185 0.84 0.66 -2.57
N SER A 186 0.99 1.69 -1.73
CA SER A 186 0.77 3.09 -2.14
C SER A 186 1.80 3.53 -3.20
N SER A 187 3.07 3.19 -3.01
CA SER A 187 4.13 3.46 -4.00
C SER A 187 3.85 2.76 -5.33
N TYR A 188 3.43 1.50 -5.29
CA TYR A 188 3.05 0.74 -6.48
C TYR A 188 1.87 1.40 -7.21
N ALA A 189 0.79 1.68 -6.50
CA ALA A 189 -0.43 2.25 -7.07
C ALA A 189 -0.20 3.65 -7.68
N MET A 190 0.64 4.48 -7.03
CA MET A 190 0.97 5.83 -7.51
C MET A 190 1.77 5.85 -8.82
N LYS A 191 2.39 4.75 -9.24
CA LYS A 191 3.02 4.62 -10.57
C LYS A 191 1.99 4.56 -11.70
N ASN A 192 0.75 4.15 -11.38
CA ASN A 192 -0.34 4.17 -12.36
C ASN A 192 -0.90 5.58 -12.51
N LYS A 193 -0.85 6.13 -13.73
CA LYS A 193 -1.27 7.52 -14.02
C LYS A 193 -2.74 7.78 -13.72
N LEU A 194 -3.62 6.80 -13.98
CA LEU A 194 -5.05 6.94 -13.70
C LEU A 194 -5.31 6.94 -12.20
N PHE A 195 -4.70 6.01 -11.47
CA PHE A 195 -4.79 5.98 -10.01
C PHE A 195 -4.32 7.30 -9.39
N ALA A 196 -3.12 7.76 -9.77
CA ALA A 196 -2.56 9.02 -9.27
C ALA A 196 -3.45 10.23 -9.59
N LYS A 197 -4.07 10.27 -10.78
CA LYS A 197 -5.05 11.30 -11.15
C LYS A 197 -6.27 11.26 -10.23
N ILE A 198 -6.86 10.09 -10.01
CA ILE A 198 -8.04 9.91 -9.17
C ILE A 198 -7.75 10.42 -7.74
N VAL A 199 -6.70 9.92 -7.10
CA VAL A 199 -6.44 10.24 -5.67
C VAL A 199 -6.00 11.69 -5.44
N LYS A 200 -5.46 12.36 -6.45
CA LYS A 200 -5.12 13.79 -6.42
C LYS A 200 -6.33 14.71 -6.61
N THR A 201 -7.44 14.19 -7.11
CA THR A 201 -8.65 14.98 -7.37
C THR A 201 -9.29 15.40 -6.06
N GLY A 202 -9.48 16.71 -5.85
CA GLY A 202 -10.13 17.25 -4.65
C GLY A 202 -11.65 17.18 -4.72
N TYR A 203 -12.21 17.46 -5.90
CA TYR A 203 -13.65 17.43 -6.19
C TYR A 203 -13.88 17.06 -7.63
N ILE A 204 -14.96 16.36 -7.90
CA ILE A 204 -15.41 16.05 -9.26
C ILE A 204 -16.94 15.96 -9.33
N GLU A 205 -17.50 16.45 -10.42
CA GLU A 205 -18.83 16.10 -10.88
C GLU A 205 -18.69 15.05 -11.98
N THR A 206 -19.24 13.87 -11.75
CA THR A 206 -19.11 12.75 -12.67
C THR A 206 -20.14 12.84 -13.79
N LYS A 207 -19.93 12.09 -14.88
CA LYS A 207 -20.90 12.03 -15.99
C LYS A 207 -22.27 11.48 -15.56
N ASP A 208 -22.30 10.71 -14.48
CA ASP A 208 -23.52 10.11 -13.91
C ASP A 208 -24.21 11.07 -12.91
N GLY A 209 -23.73 12.32 -12.80
CA GLY A 209 -24.32 13.35 -11.94
C GLY A 209 -23.91 13.31 -10.48
N TYR A 210 -22.97 12.43 -10.07
CA TYR A 210 -22.48 12.40 -8.69
C TYR A 210 -21.50 13.54 -8.45
N GLN A 211 -21.72 14.28 -7.36
CA GLN A 211 -20.81 15.29 -6.82
C GLN A 211 -19.97 14.66 -5.70
N ILE A 212 -18.67 14.49 -5.95
CA ILE A 212 -17.82 13.72 -5.06
C ILE A 212 -16.63 14.58 -4.60
N GLU A 213 -16.58 14.84 -3.29
CA GLU A 213 -15.50 15.55 -2.62
C GLU A 213 -14.53 14.55 -1.97
N ASN A 214 -13.22 14.87 -2.04
CA ASN A 214 -12.18 14.03 -1.45
C ASN A 214 -12.07 14.27 0.06
N HIS A 215 -12.20 13.22 0.84
CA HIS A 215 -12.03 13.25 2.30
C HIS A 215 -10.59 13.53 2.76
N ASN A 216 -9.60 13.47 1.85
CA ASN A 216 -8.22 13.81 2.15
C ASN A 216 -8.01 15.33 2.19
N ARG A 217 -8.29 15.96 3.32
CA ARG A 217 -8.13 17.40 3.52
C ARG A 217 -6.69 17.90 3.37
N MET A 218 -5.68 17.02 3.34
CA MET A 218 -4.30 17.44 3.09
C MET A 218 -4.10 17.98 1.67
N LEU A 219 -4.89 17.52 0.69
CA LEU A 219 -4.85 18.02 -0.69
C LEU A 219 -5.11 19.52 -0.79
N SER A 220 -5.94 20.09 0.09
CA SER A 220 -6.23 21.53 0.14
C SER A 220 -5.28 22.31 1.05
N ARG A 221 -4.66 21.65 2.05
CA ARG A 221 -3.79 22.27 3.04
C ARG A 221 -2.32 22.35 2.64
N ASP A 222 -1.85 21.36 1.88
CA ASP A 222 -0.46 21.28 1.44
C ASP A 222 -0.42 20.94 -0.06
N LYS A 223 0.06 21.87 -0.88
CA LYS A 223 0.18 21.72 -2.34
C LYS A 223 1.13 20.58 -2.77
N ARG A 224 1.99 20.11 -1.87
CA ARG A 224 2.88 18.94 -2.12
C ARG A 224 2.14 17.62 -1.97
N CYS A 225 0.98 17.62 -1.27
CA CYS A 225 0.17 16.41 -1.12
C CYS A 225 -0.48 16.03 -2.47
N ILE A 226 -0.27 14.79 -2.89
CA ILE A 226 -0.79 14.26 -4.15
C ILE A 226 -1.70 13.04 -3.96
N GLY A 227 -2.08 12.72 -2.74
CA GLY A 227 -2.95 11.57 -2.38
C GLY A 227 -2.67 11.11 -0.95
N VAL A 228 -2.97 9.88 -0.55
CA VAL A 228 -3.52 8.80 -1.36
C VAL A 228 -4.93 8.46 -0.86
N LYS A 229 -5.06 7.95 0.37
CA LYS A 229 -6.34 7.52 0.96
C LYS A 229 -6.33 7.71 2.47
N THR A 230 -7.43 8.15 3.01
CA THR A 230 -7.70 8.21 4.45
C THR A 230 -8.60 7.06 4.89
N GLY A 231 -8.48 6.63 6.14
CA GLY A 231 -9.36 5.66 6.74
C GLY A 231 -9.63 5.96 8.21
N PHE A 232 -10.74 5.48 8.70
CA PHE A 232 -11.09 5.52 10.10
C PHE A 232 -12.06 4.40 10.44
N THR A 233 -11.77 3.67 11.49
CA THR A 233 -12.71 2.85 12.26
C THR A 233 -12.35 3.00 13.73
N THR A 234 -13.25 2.64 14.63
CA THR A 234 -12.96 2.68 16.08
C THR A 234 -11.76 1.81 16.44
N LEU A 235 -11.61 0.66 15.77
CA LEU A 235 -10.51 -0.29 16.02
C LEU A 235 -9.18 0.16 15.39
N ALA A 236 -9.22 0.66 14.16
CA ALA A 236 -8.01 1.08 13.44
C ALA A 236 -7.49 2.47 13.88
N GLY A 237 -8.36 3.29 14.44
CA GLY A 237 -8.07 4.72 14.58
C GLY A 237 -8.01 5.42 13.22
N ARG A 238 -7.31 6.56 13.15
CA ARG A 238 -7.11 7.28 11.88
C ARG A 238 -5.92 6.70 11.12
N THR A 239 -6.16 6.29 9.89
CA THR A 239 -5.15 5.80 8.94
C THR A 239 -4.99 6.76 7.75
N ARG A 240 -3.77 6.91 7.27
CA ARG A 240 -3.43 7.80 6.14
C ARG A 240 -2.27 7.21 5.35
#